data_be399fedd83291ad71f8e449c318c452
#
_entry.id   be399fedd83291ad71f8e449c318c452
#
_cell.length_a   1.000
_cell.length_b   1.000
_cell.length_c   1.000
_cell.angle_alpha   90.00
_cell.angle_beta   90.00
_cell.angle_gamma   90.00
#
_symmetry.space_group_name_H-M   'P 1'
#
loop_
_entity.id
_entity.type
_entity.pdbx_description
1 polymer ?
#
loop_
_entity_poly.entity_id
_entity_poly.type
_entity_poly.pdbx_seq_one_letter_code
_entity_poly.pdbx_strand_id
1 'polypeptide(L)'
;MLFQSVSQKYLGLLDQSGVFDNTVSTAYPQTAVYQMIKKHLEEKSGKRKKVLIYGLDGARADSMFYLVQGNREKITGYNCKSPYSAVTYLKEKGGLFLSYAGGDKNLPETIQETSTAQGWASILTGKWGVENGVVRHVPKKDSVPTILMQAAQNGISALFASIWPDHFTVTYKNEIKTAKEKNLPLVFKQVNDEVELQNTVLTAIDNGVDILFAINEFPDHNGHSFGFGQEDYRYVAGVTNADRYAYELIAYIELRPEFAQEDWLYIVTSDHGGHGRRHGTQDERDRMTFIAANRPVLT
;
A
#
# COMPACT_ATOMS: atom_id res chain seq x y z
N MET A 1 -23.34 31.81 -4.72
CA MET A 1 -22.77 30.54 -4.21
C MET A 1 -21.79 30.02 -5.27
N LEU A 2 -20.51 30.04 -4.97
CA LEU A 2 -19.49 29.45 -5.84
C LEU A 2 -19.73 27.93 -5.85
N PHE A 3 -19.95 27.37 -7.04
CA PHE A 3 -20.01 25.92 -7.23
C PHE A 3 -18.63 25.34 -6.94
N GLN A 4 -18.46 24.79 -5.76
CA GLN A 4 -17.25 24.06 -5.40
C GLN A 4 -17.15 22.82 -6.27
N SER A 5 -16.01 22.58 -6.92
CA SER A 5 -15.82 21.38 -7.74
C SER A 5 -15.93 20.10 -6.89
N VAL A 6 -16.25 18.96 -7.51
CA VAL A 6 -16.29 17.66 -6.82
C VAL A 6 -14.96 17.39 -6.13
N SER A 7 -13.84 17.67 -6.81
CA SER A 7 -12.50 17.51 -6.25
C SER A 7 -12.25 18.38 -5.03
N GLN A 8 -12.66 19.65 -5.05
CA GLN A 8 -12.51 20.54 -3.88
C GLN A 8 -13.35 20.08 -2.68
N LYS A 9 -14.58 19.60 -2.92
CA LYS A 9 -15.42 19.03 -1.86
C LYS A 9 -14.77 17.79 -1.25
N TYR A 10 -14.21 16.94 -2.08
CA TYR A 10 -13.53 15.71 -1.64
C TYR A 10 -12.30 16.02 -0.78
N LEU A 11 -11.43 16.94 -1.23
CA LEU A 11 -10.27 17.36 -0.46
C LEU A 11 -10.65 18.00 0.87
N GLY A 12 -11.69 18.87 0.88
CA GLY A 12 -12.24 19.45 2.11
C GLY A 12 -12.78 18.41 3.08
N LEU A 13 -13.38 17.32 2.58
CA LEU A 13 -13.84 16.22 3.40
C LEU A 13 -12.66 15.50 4.08
N LEU A 14 -11.56 15.26 3.36
CA LEU A 14 -10.37 14.64 3.93
C LEU A 14 -9.77 15.48 5.06
N ASP A 15 -9.61 16.80 4.84
CA ASP A 15 -9.03 17.72 5.83
C ASP A 15 -9.93 17.87 7.09
N GLN A 16 -11.24 17.82 6.93
CA GLN A 16 -12.17 17.99 8.04
C GLN A 16 -12.48 16.70 8.81
N SER A 17 -11.99 15.56 8.33
CA SER A 17 -12.34 14.26 8.90
C SER A 17 -11.78 14.03 10.31
N GLY A 18 -10.64 14.63 10.65
CA GLY A 18 -9.89 14.33 11.88
C GLY A 18 -9.30 12.92 11.92
N VAL A 19 -9.31 12.21 10.78
CA VAL A 19 -8.83 10.83 10.67
C VAL A 19 -7.32 10.78 10.43
N PHE A 20 -6.79 11.72 9.64
CA PHE A 20 -5.38 11.76 9.26
C PHE A 20 -4.57 12.66 10.18
N ASP A 21 -3.28 12.34 10.32
CA ASP A 21 -2.33 13.07 11.16
C ASP A 21 -1.62 14.20 10.39
N ASN A 22 -1.96 14.39 9.12
CA ASN A 22 -1.57 15.49 8.25
C ASN A 22 -2.78 16.02 7.47
N THR A 23 -2.57 16.98 6.58
CA THR A 23 -3.60 17.58 5.74
C THR A 23 -3.33 17.31 4.25
N VAL A 24 -4.30 17.63 3.39
CA VAL A 24 -4.13 17.55 1.94
C VAL A 24 -2.91 18.35 1.46
N SER A 25 -2.68 19.54 2.04
CA SER A 25 -1.54 20.39 1.66
C SER A 25 -0.18 19.84 2.11
N THR A 26 -0.17 18.92 3.07
CA THR A 26 1.03 18.25 3.59
C THR A 26 1.01 16.74 3.30
N ALA A 27 0.17 16.30 2.35
CA ALA A 27 0.10 14.91 1.94
C ALA A 27 1.45 14.43 1.38
N TYR A 28 1.85 13.25 1.77
CA TYR A 28 3.11 12.66 1.31
C TYR A 28 2.96 12.04 -0.09
N PRO A 29 3.98 12.13 -0.95
CA PRO A 29 3.99 11.31 -2.16
C PRO A 29 4.04 9.82 -1.78
N GLN A 30 3.37 8.96 -2.52
CA GLN A 30 3.44 7.50 -2.28
C GLN A 30 4.87 6.95 -2.36
N THR A 31 5.77 7.65 -3.06
CA THR A 31 7.21 7.33 -3.12
C THR A 31 7.91 7.44 -1.76
N ALA A 32 7.31 8.11 -0.77
CA ALA A 32 7.84 8.23 0.59
C ALA A 32 7.95 6.85 1.30
N VAL A 33 7.11 5.89 0.93
CA VAL A 33 7.18 4.51 1.47
C VAL A 33 8.56 3.88 1.24
N TYR A 34 9.15 4.07 0.07
CA TYR A 34 10.51 3.61 -0.21
C TYR A 34 11.52 4.16 0.80
N GLN A 35 11.44 5.46 1.11
CA GLN A 35 12.38 6.09 2.05
C GLN A 35 12.19 5.58 3.48
N MET A 36 10.95 5.31 3.89
CA MET A 36 10.65 4.70 5.19
C MET A 36 11.32 3.33 5.33
N ILE A 37 11.18 2.47 4.31
CA ILE A 37 11.77 1.13 4.29
C ILE A 37 13.30 1.24 4.30
N LYS A 38 13.86 2.05 3.40
CA LYS A 38 15.31 2.25 3.28
C LYS A 38 15.92 2.69 4.60
N LYS A 39 15.37 3.74 5.22
CA LYS A 39 15.86 4.24 6.51
C LYS A 39 15.77 3.19 7.60
N HIS A 40 14.63 2.46 7.68
CA HIS A 40 14.47 1.40 8.67
C HIS A 40 15.54 0.31 8.54
N LEU A 41 15.85 -0.11 7.31
CA LEU A 41 16.87 -1.12 7.05
C LEU A 41 18.29 -0.62 7.34
N GLU A 42 18.57 0.66 7.18
CA GLU A 42 19.87 1.29 7.42
C GLU A 42 20.10 1.67 8.90
N GLU A 43 19.04 1.84 9.68
CA GLU A 43 19.13 2.15 11.11
C GLU A 43 19.78 1.02 11.89
N LYS A 44 20.83 1.33 12.64
CA LYS A 44 21.46 0.36 13.54
C LYS A 44 20.52 0.01 14.70
N SER A 45 20.28 -1.25 14.88
CA SER A 45 19.52 -1.80 16.01
C SER A 45 20.19 -3.09 16.47
N GLY A 46 20.05 -3.44 17.73
CA GLY A 46 20.48 -4.74 18.24
C GLY A 46 19.58 -5.90 17.84
N LYS A 47 18.54 -5.62 17.03
CA LYS A 47 17.54 -6.58 16.58
C LYS A 47 17.58 -6.76 15.07
N ARG A 48 17.09 -7.91 14.58
CA ARG A 48 16.95 -8.19 13.16
C ARG A 48 15.87 -7.28 12.55
N LYS A 49 16.23 -6.52 11.52
CA LYS A 49 15.29 -5.64 10.81
C LYS A 49 14.32 -6.45 9.97
N LYS A 50 13.04 -6.14 10.11
CA LYS A 50 11.94 -6.79 9.40
C LYS A 50 10.96 -5.74 8.87
N VAL A 51 10.33 -6.02 7.73
CA VAL A 51 9.35 -5.11 7.12
C VAL A 51 8.16 -5.92 6.64
N LEU A 52 6.96 -5.45 6.97
CA LEU A 52 5.72 -5.86 6.32
C LEU A 52 5.11 -4.66 5.61
N ILE A 53 4.99 -4.74 4.29
CA ILE A 53 4.23 -3.80 3.46
C ILE A 53 3.00 -4.56 2.96
N TYR A 54 1.81 -4.13 3.41
CA TYR A 54 0.55 -4.70 2.96
C TYR A 54 -0.20 -3.68 2.13
N GLY A 55 -0.32 -3.96 0.85
CA GLY A 55 -0.99 -3.12 -0.13
C GLY A 55 -2.49 -3.39 -0.17
N LEU A 56 -3.29 -2.34 -0.14
CA LEU A 56 -4.73 -2.36 -0.40
C LEU A 56 -4.94 -1.73 -1.77
N ASP A 57 -4.92 -2.55 -2.83
CA ASP A 57 -5.07 -2.07 -4.22
C ASP A 57 -6.37 -1.30 -4.40
N GLY A 58 -6.31 -0.11 -4.98
CA GLY A 58 -7.48 0.71 -5.25
C GLY A 58 -8.18 1.31 -4.02
N ALA A 59 -7.56 1.32 -2.83
CA ALA A 59 -8.19 1.83 -1.63
C ALA A 59 -8.05 3.35 -1.50
N ARG A 60 -9.20 4.08 -1.59
CA ARG A 60 -9.30 5.54 -1.45
C ARG A 60 -9.01 5.99 -0.02
N ALA A 61 -8.46 7.21 0.10
CA ALA A 61 -8.21 7.83 1.41
C ALA A 61 -9.48 7.93 2.28
N ASP A 62 -10.63 8.32 1.72
CA ASP A 62 -11.87 8.47 2.49
C ASP A 62 -12.45 7.15 3.02
N SER A 63 -12.01 6.01 2.50
CA SER A 63 -12.36 4.70 3.05
C SER A 63 -11.82 4.49 4.48
N MET A 64 -10.77 5.23 4.84
CA MET A 64 -10.18 5.18 6.18
C MET A 64 -11.13 5.71 7.28
N PHE A 65 -12.12 6.54 6.91
CA PHE A 65 -13.13 7.03 7.86
C PHE A 65 -13.88 5.87 8.52
N TYR A 66 -14.21 4.83 7.75
CA TYR A 66 -14.91 3.66 8.29
C TYR A 66 -14.04 2.84 9.24
N LEU A 67 -12.77 2.71 8.92
CA LEU A 67 -11.83 1.93 9.75
C LEU A 67 -11.57 2.61 11.09
N VAL A 68 -11.36 3.93 11.07
CA VAL A 68 -10.97 4.71 12.25
C VAL A 68 -12.17 5.18 13.08
N GLN A 69 -13.21 5.70 12.44
CA GLN A 69 -14.37 6.30 13.13
C GLN A 69 -15.48 5.29 13.43
N GLY A 70 -15.46 4.11 12.82
CA GLY A 70 -16.47 3.08 13.06
C GLY A 70 -17.87 3.40 12.54
N ASN A 71 -18.00 4.32 11.59
CA ASN A 71 -19.28 4.82 11.10
C ASN A 71 -19.95 3.87 10.09
N ARG A 72 -19.98 2.58 10.41
CA ARG A 72 -20.45 1.49 9.54
C ARG A 72 -21.96 1.31 9.55
N GLU A 73 -22.66 1.81 10.57
CA GLU A 73 -24.09 1.58 10.77
C GLU A 73 -24.96 1.99 9.57
N LYS A 74 -24.61 3.08 8.91
CA LYS A 74 -25.40 3.61 7.80
C LYS A 74 -25.28 2.82 6.50
N ILE A 75 -24.20 2.06 6.32
CA ILE A 75 -23.86 1.40 5.05
C ILE A 75 -23.94 -0.11 5.13
N THR A 76 -23.47 -0.72 6.22
CA THR A 76 -23.35 -2.16 6.31
C THR A 76 -24.35 -2.81 7.26
N GLY A 77 -25.11 -2.06 8.03
CA GLY A 77 -25.98 -2.57 9.10
C GLY A 77 -25.22 -3.20 10.28
N TYR A 78 -23.89 -3.10 10.28
CA TYR A 78 -23.06 -3.57 11.38
C TYR A 78 -22.62 -2.41 12.27
N ASN A 79 -22.97 -2.50 13.51
CA ASN A 79 -22.66 -1.51 14.56
C ASN A 79 -21.34 -1.87 15.23
N CYS A 80 -20.20 -1.73 14.56
CA CYS A 80 -18.92 -1.75 15.29
C CYS A 80 -17.75 -1.17 14.50
N LYS A 81 -16.96 -0.35 15.20
CA LYS A 81 -15.55 -0.20 14.98
C LYS A 81 -14.95 -1.61 15.06
N SER A 82 -14.39 -2.13 13.97
CA SER A 82 -13.74 -3.44 14.04
C SER A 82 -12.57 -3.36 15.02
N PRO A 83 -12.49 -4.19 16.03
CA PRO A 83 -11.31 -4.27 16.89
C PRO A 83 -10.09 -4.82 16.11
N TYR A 84 -10.31 -5.33 14.91
CA TYR A 84 -9.33 -5.98 14.05
C TYR A 84 -9.03 -5.11 12.82
N SER A 85 -8.52 -3.90 13.02
CA SER A 85 -8.12 -2.98 11.95
C SER A 85 -6.63 -2.67 12.05
N ALA A 86 -5.87 -3.04 11.01
CA ALA A 86 -4.46 -2.70 10.90
C ALA A 86 -4.25 -1.19 10.85
N VAL A 87 -5.05 -0.48 10.06
CA VAL A 87 -4.96 0.97 9.94
C VAL A 87 -5.19 1.66 11.27
N THR A 88 -6.23 1.25 12.03
CA THR A 88 -6.48 1.82 13.37
C THR A 88 -5.35 1.51 14.33
N TYR A 89 -4.87 0.27 14.34
CA TYR A 89 -3.74 -0.14 15.16
C TYR A 89 -2.46 0.67 14.86
N LEU A 90 -2.13 0.82 13.57
CA LEU A 90 -0.94 1.56 13.14
C LEU A 90 -1.06 3.07 13.41
N LYS A 91 -2.26 3.64 13.26
CA LYS A 91 -2.51 5.04 13.63
C LYS A 91 -2.16 5.30 15.10
N GLU A 92 -2.50 4.39 16.00
CA GLU A 92 -2.20 4.52 17.44
C GLU A 92 -0.70 4.32 17.75
N LYS A 93 0.03 3.58 16.91
CA LYS A 93 1.45 3.27 17.12
C LYS A 93 2.42 4.29 16.49
N GLY A 94 2.08 4.84 15.33
CA GLY A 94 2.95 5.74 14.60
C GLY A 94 2.21 6.83 13.83
N GLY A 95 1.17 6.47 13.07
CA GLY A 95 0.31 7.44 12.40
C GLY A 95 -0.43 6.89 11.20
N LEU A 96 -1.43 7.68 10.79
CA LEU A 96 -2.20 7.51 9.56
C LEU A 96 -2.14 8.82 8.77
N PHE A 97 -1.49 8.80 7.63
CA PHE A 97 -1.18 10.00 6.86
C PHE A 97 -1.87 9.97 5.50
N LEU A 98 -2.35 11.13 5.05
CA LEU A 98 -2.71 11.33 3.65
C LEU A 98 -1.48 11.19 2.77
N SER A 99 -1.68 10.49 1.67
CA SER A 99 -0.69 10.29 0.62
C SER A 99 -1.32 10.57 -0.74
N TYR A 100 -0.50 10.74 -1.77
CA TYR A 100 -0.99 10.92 -3.13
C TYR A 100 -0.25 10.04 -4.14
N ALA A 101 -1.00 9.56 -5.11
CA ALA A 101 -0.55 8.85 -6.30
C ALA A 101 -0.52 9.77 -7.53
N GLY A 102 -0.11 9.24 -8.68
CA GLY A 102 -0.27 9.90 -9.97
C GLY A 102 0.70 11.03 -10.27
N GLY A 103 1.83 11.11 -9.56
CA GLY A 103 2.85 12.15 -9.76
C GLY A 103 2.67 13.38 -8.88
N ASP A 104 3.67 14.23 -8.84
CA ASP A 104 3.66 15.51 -8.12
C ASP A 104 3.15 16.62 -9.03
N LYS A 105 2.07 17.29 -8.67
CA LYS A 105 1.49 18.40 -9.45
C LYS A 105 2.44 19.61 -9.57
N ASN A 106 3.40 19.76 -8.67
CA ASN A 106 4.43 20.79 -8.73
C ASN A 106 5.58 20.41 -9.69
N LEU A 107 5.65 19.16 -10.14
CA LEU A 107 6.63 18.60 -11.07
C LEU A 107 5.88 17.93 -12.23
N PRO A 108 5.36 18.69 -13.21
CA PRO A 108 4.46 18.20 -14.25
C PRO A 108 4.98 16.99 -15.03
N GLU A 109 6.30 16.86 -15.19
CA GLU A 109 6.95 15.73 -15.86
C GLU A 109 6.76 14.41 -15.12
N THR A 110 6.41 14.45 -13.83
CA THR A 110 6.17 13.24 -13.01
C THR A 110 4.74 12.71 -13.12
N ILE A 111 3.84 13.50 -13.72
CA ILE A 111 2.42 13.12 -13.84
C ILE A 111 2.28 11.81 -14.61
N GLN A 112 1.57 10.88 -14.00
CA GLN A 112 1.32 9.53 -14.52
C GLN A 112 -0.11 9.10 -14.22
N GLU A 113 -0.55 7.99 -14.84
CA GLU A 113 -1.83 7.38 -14.52
C GLU A 113 -1.84 6.88 -13.07
N THR A 114 -2.98 7.04 -12.41
CA THR A 114 -3.27 6.48 -11.08
C THR A 114 -3.75 5.05 -11.25
N SER A 115 -2.82 4.14 -11.49
CA SER A 115 -3.08 2.76 -11.89
C SER A 115 -2.09 1.81 -11.22
N THR A 116 -2.49 0.55 -11.09
CA THR A 116 -1.81 -0.50 -10.33
C THR A 116 -0.32 -0.62 -10.65
N ALA A 117 0.07 -0.75 -11.92
CA ALA A 117 1.48 -0.91 -12.29
C ALA A 117 2.32 0.32 -11.91
N GLN A 118 1.83 1.53 -12.21
CA GLN A 118 2.52 2.79 -11.94
C GLN A 118 2.59 3.07 -10.43
N GLY A 119 1.50 2.83 -9.72
CA GLY A 119 1.40 3.07 -8.28
C GLY A 119 2.38 2.20 -7.50
N TRP A 120 2.30 0.89 -7.66
CA TRP A 120 3.20 -0.04 -6.96
C TRP A 120 4.67 0.12 -7.39
N ALA A 121 4.94 0.40 -8.67
CA ALA A 121 6.30 0.70 -9.10
C ALA A 121 6.84 1.96 -8.42
N SER A 122 6.03 3.01 -8.26
CA SER A 122 6.45 4.24 -7.57
C SER A 122 6.70 4.01 -6.09
N ILE A 123 5.87 3.22 -5.41
CA ILE A 123 6.04 2.84 -4.01
C ILE A 123 7.33 2.04 -3.81
N LEU A 124 7.58 1.04 -4.66
CA LEU A 124 8.71 0.13 -4.49
C LEU A 124 10.04 0.69 -4.97
N THR A 125 10.06 1.69 -5.86
CA THR A 125 11.30 2.29 -6.36
C THR A 125 11.63 3.64 -5.74
N GLY A 126 10.66 4.31 -5.08
CA GLY A 126 10.79 5.68 -4.61
C GLY A 126 10.89 6.70 -5.75
N LYS A 127 10.46 6.32 -6.96
CA LYS A 127 10.59 7.09 -8.20
C LYS A 127 9.29 7.07 -8.99
N TRP A 128 8.94 8.20 -9.60
CA TRP A 128 7.79 8.27 -10.50
C TRP A 128 8.07 7.58 -11.84
N GLY A 129 7.03 7.31 -12.62
CA GLY A 129 7.11 6.59 -13.88
C GLY A 129 8.12 7.15 -14.89
N VAL A 130 8.29 8.48 -14.96
CA VAL A 130 9.28 9.12 -15.82
C VAL A 130 10.70 8.62 -15.51
N GLU A 131 10.99 8.33 -14.24
CA GLU A 131 12.29 7.83 -13.80
C GLU A 131 12.34 6.30 -13.84
N ASN A 132 11.35 5.60 -13.24
CA ASN A 132 11.35 4.12 -13.13
C ASN A 132 10.92 3.41 -14.42
N GLY A 133 10.35 4.12 -15.39
CA GLY A 133 9.95 3.65 -16.71
C GLY A 133 8.51 3.14 -16.82
N VAL A 134 7.80 2.97 -15.70
CA VAL A 134 6.41 2.49 -15.69
C VAL A 134 5.45 3.68 -15.88
N VAL A 135 5.44 4.26 -17.06
CA VAL A 135 4.53 5.36 -17.44
C VAL A 135 3.19 4.86 -17.96
N ARG A 136 3.11 3.58 -18.27
CA ARG A 136 1.95 2.81 -18.69
C ARG A 136 2.21 1.35 -18.35
N HIS A 137 1.39 0.43 -18.82
CA HIS A 137 1.54 -1.01 -18.61
C HIS A 137 2.75 -1.58 -19.40
N VAL A 138 3.96 -1.34 -18.92
CA VAL A 138 5.24 -1.73 -19.53
C VAL A 138 6.22 -2.21 -18.46
N PRO A 139 7.30 -2.91 -18.85
CA PRO A 139 8.34 -3.29 -17.91
C PRO A 139 9.02 -2.08 -17.26
N LYS A 140 9.29 -2.21 -15.97
CA LYS A 140 10.11 -1.27 -15.21
C LYS A 140 11.56 -1.25 -15.75
N LYS A 141 12.23 -0.10 -15.71
CA LYS A 141 13.66 0.04 -16.07
C LYS A 141 14.54 -0.77 -15.10
N ASP A 142 15.49 -1.52 -15.64
CA ASP A 142 16.42 -2.32 -14.84
C ASP A 142 17.39 -1.45 -14.02
N SER A 143 17.70 -0.24 -14.51
CA SER A 143 18.56 0.74 -13.83
C SER A 143 17.95 1.34 -12.56
N VAL A 144 16.65 1.12 -12.30
CA VAL A 144 15.94 1.61 -11.12
C VAL A 144 15.36 0.41 -10.37
N PRO A 145 16.17 -0.32 -9.59
CA PRO A 145 15.71 -1.51 -8.87
C PRO A 145 14.72 -1.16 -7.77
N THR A 146 13.78 -2.08 -7.51
CA THR A 146 12.89 -1.98 -6.34
C THR A 146 13.69 -2.09 -5.04
N ILE A 147 13.12 -1.62 -3.94
CA ILE A 147 13.71 -1.79 -2.59
C ILE A 147 13.90 -3.28 -2.26
N LEU A 148 13.02 -4.16 -2.76
CA LEU A 148 13.13 -5.61 -2.59
C LEU A 148 14.36 -6.16 -3.30
N MET A 149 14.60 -5.74 -4.55
CA MET A 149 15.77 -6.14 -5.32
C MET A 149 17.07 -5.62 -4.69
N GLN A 150 17.08 -4.35 -4.24
CA GLN A 150 18.23 -3.75 -3.56
C GLN A 150 18.57 -4.50 -2.26
N ALA A 151 17.54 -4.82 -1.47
CA ALA A 151 17.69 -5.60 -0.24
C ALA A 151 18.26 -7.00 -0.54
N ALA A 152 17.71 -7.70 -1.53
CA ALA A 152 18.16 -9.03 -1.91
C ALA A 152 19.60 -9.03 -2.44
N GLN A 153 20.03 -8.00 -3.16
CA GLN A 153 21.43 -7.83 -3.59
C GLN A 153 22.39 -7.67 -2.40
N ASN A 154 21.89 -7.25 -1.25
CA ASN A 154 22.63 -7.17 0.02
C ASN A 154 22.39 -8.37 0.95
N GLY A 155 21.81 -9.45 0.43
CA GLY A 155 21.59 -10.70 1.17
C GLY A 155 20.39 -10.68 2.13
N ILE A 156 19.54 -9.64 2.08
CA ILE A 156 18.31 -9.54 2.87
C ILE A 156 17.20 -10.26 2.10
N SER A 157 16.54 -11.22 2.75
CA SER A 157 15.50 -12.03 2.11
C SER A 157 14.21 -11.23 1.92
N ALA A 158 13.55 -11.43 0.76
CA ALA A 158 12.33 -10.71 0.44
C ALA A 158 11.30 -11.59 -0.29
N LEU A 159 10.01 -11.30 -0.05
CA LEU A 159 8.87 -11.84 -0.76
C LEU A 159 8.09 -10.71 -1.43
N PHE A 160 7.71 -10.89 -2.69
CA PHE A 160 6.66 -10.16 -3.39
C PHE A 160 5.52 -11.14 -3.71
N ALA A 161 4.33 -10.92 -3.16
CA ALA A 161 3.16 -11.76 -3.41
C ALA A 161 1.96 -10.91 -3.88
N SER A 162 1.26 -11.35 -4.94
CA SER A 162 0.09 -10.68 -5.50
C SER A 162 -0.71 -11.66 -6.36
N ILE A 163 -1.98 -11.33 -6.61
CA ILE A 163 -2.87 -12.07 -7.48
C ILE A 163 -2.66 -11.64 -8.94
N TRP A 164 -2.52 -10.34 -9.20
CA TRP A 164 -2.49 -9.78 -10.56
C TRP A 164 -1.30 -10.28 -11.38
N PRO A 165 -1.54 -11.04 -12.48
CA PRO A 165 -0.48 -11.71 -13.22
C PRO A 165 0.52 -10.76 -13.89
N ASP A 166 0.09 -9.53 -14.21
CA ASP A 166 0.93 -8.60 -14.96
C ASP A 166 2.05 -7.97 -14.13
N HIS A 167 1.99 -8.07 -12.80
CA HIS A 167 3.16 -7.83 -11.97
C HIS A 167 4.32 -8.75 -12.35
N PHE A 168 4.03 -10.01 -12.67
CA PHE A 168 5.03 -11.06 -12.91
C PHE A 168 5.42 -11.16 -14.38
N THR A 169 4.47 -10.95 -15.29
CA THR A 169 4.66 -11.15 -16.73
C THR A 169 5.07 -9.88 -17.47
N VAL A 170 4.78 -8.71 -16.89
CA VAL A 170 5.06 -7.40 -17.50
C VAL A 170 5.95 -6.55 -16.61
N THR A 171 5.42 -6.03 -15.48
CA THR A 171 6.04 -4.95 -14.73
C THR A 171 7.40 -5.33 -14.16
N TYR A 172 7.51 -6.44 -13.44
CA TYR A 172 8.75 -6.86 -12.75
C TYR A 172 9.44 -8.05 -13.40
N LYS A 173 9.06 -8.44 -14.63
CA LYS A 173 9.62 -9.63 -15.31
C LYS A 173 11.15 -9.66 -15.37
N ASN A 174 11.78 -8.52 -15.54
CA ASN A 174 13.24 -8.42 -15.61
C ASN A 174 13.90 -8.61 -14.23
N GLU A 175 13.28 -8.08 -13.16
CA GLU A 175 13.75 -8.33 -11.80
C GLU A 175 13.59 -9.79 -11.40
N ILE A 176 12.48 -10.42 -11.77
CA ILE A 176 12.26 -11.86 -11.57
C ILE A 176 13.35 -12.68 -12.25
N LYS A 177 13.66 -12.35 -13.51
CA LYS A 177 14.73 -13.00 -14.26
C LYS A 177 16.08 -12.82 -13.56
N THR A 178 16.43 -11.58 -13.22
CA THR A 178 17.69 -11.23 -12.55
C THR A 178 17.83 -11.94 -11.19
N ALA A 179 16.75 -11.95 -10.38
CA ALA A 179 16.77 -12.62 -9.09
C ALA A 179 17.07 -14.12 -9.23
N LYS A 180 16.45 -14.79 -10.21
CA LYS A 180 16.69 -16.21 -10.50
C LYS A 180 18.10 -16.45 -11.01
N GLU A 181 18.57 -15.70 -12.00
CA GLU A 181 19.91 -15.88 -12.61
C GLU A 181 21.04 -15.66 -11.61
N LYS A 182 20.86 -14.73 -10.67
CA LYS A 182 21.87 -14.42 -9.64
C LYS A 182 21.63 -15.15 -8.32
N ASN A 183 20.62 -16.03 -8.25
CA ASN A 183 20.22 -16.76 -7.05
C ASN A 183 20.07 -15.85 -5.82
N LEU A 184 19.40 -14.69 -6.01
CA LEU A 184 19.15 -13.73 -4.93
C LEU A 184 18.02 -14.24 -4.03
N PRO A 185 18.04 -13.89 -2.73
CA PRO A 185 17.00 -14.28 -1.77
C PRO A 185 15.72 -13.42 -1.95
N LEU A 186 15.19 -13.33 -3.16
CA LEU A 186 13.98 -12.62 -3.53
C LEU A 186 13.02 -13.55 -4.26
N VAL A 187 11.87 -13.79 -3.66
CA VAL A 187 10.81 -14.63 -4.22
C VAL A 187 9.69 -13.75 -4.74
N PHE A 188 9.30 -13.95 -5.99
CA PHE A 188 8.07 -13.44 -6.59
C PHE A 188 7.06 -14.57 -6.67
N LYS A 189 5.94 -14.43 -5.97
CA LYS A 189 4.89 -15.46 -5.87
C LYS A 189 3.56 -14.91 -6.37
N GLN A 190 3.15 -15.35 -7.56
CA GLN A 190 1.75 -15.19 -7.98
C GLN A 190 0.88 -16.18 -7.21
N VAL A 191 -0.24 -15.71 -6.70
CA VAL A 191 -1.25 -16.50 -5.97
C VAL A 191 -2.60 -16.39 -6.68
N ASN A 192 -3.55 -17.25 -6.33
CA ASN A 192 -4.84 -17.32 -7.02
C ASN A 192 -5.94 -16.46 -6.35
N ASP A 193 -5.84 -16.25 -5.05
CA ASP A 193 -6.80 -15.51 -4.25
C ASP A 193 -6.17 -14.95 -2.96
N GLU A 194 -6.94 -14.18 -2.21
CA GLU A 194 -6.50 -13.53 -0.98
C GLU A 194 -6.25 -14.51 0.17
N VAL A 195 -6.87 -15.69 0.15
CA VAL A 195 -6.61 -16.73 1.15
C VAL A 195 -5.23 -17.35 0.89
N GLU A 196 -4.90 -17.65 -0.38
CA GLU A 196 -3.56 -18.11 -0.74
C GLU A 196 -2.52 -17.02 -0.48
N LEU A 197 -2.85 -15.74 -0.73
CA LEU A 197 -1.99 -14.60 -0.38
C LEU A 197 -1.64 -14.61 1.10
N GLN A 198 -2.65 -14.70 1.96
CA GLN A 198 -2.48 -14.72 3.42
C GLN A 198 -1.60 -15.89 3.86
N ASN A 199 -1.90 -17.09 3.39
CA ASN A 199 -1.14 -18.30 3.72
C ASN A 199 0.33 -18.22 3.22
N THR A 200 0.55 -17.62 2.05
CA THR A 200 1.90 -17.39 1.50
C THR A 200 2.70 -16.45 2.40
N VAL A 201 2.10 -15.37 2.87
CA VAL A 201 2.77 -14.43 3.78
C VAL A 201 3.03 -15.06 5.15
N LEU A 202 2.06 -15.79 5.74
CA LEU A 202 2.24 -16.51 7.01
C LEU A 202 3.42 -17.51 6.90
N THR A 203 3.47 -18.29 5.83
CA THR A 203 4.57 -19.21 5.57
C THR A 203 5.93 -18.49 5.46
N ALA A 204 5.97 -17.33 4.83
CA ALA A 204 7.20 -16.54 4.72
C ALA A 204 7.64 -15.96 6.07
N ILE A 205 6.69 -15.55 6.93
CA ILE A 205 6.97 -15.14 8.31
C ILE A 205 7.62 -16.27 9.09
N ASP A 206 7.05 -17.47 9.03
CA ASP A 206 7.58 -18.66 9.73
C ASP A 206 8.95 -19.06 9.23
N ASN A 207 9.23 -18.90 7.93
CA ASN A 207 10.53 -19.11 7.33
C ASN A 207 11.53 -17.98 7.60
N GLY A 208 11.14 -16.96 8.36
CA GLY A 208 12.02 -15.88 8.77
C GLY A 208 12.39 -14.90 7.65
N VAL A 209 11.60 -14.77 6.59
CA VAL A 209 11.82 -13.77 5.51
C VAL A 209 11.84 -12.36 6.10
N ASP A 210 12.74 -11.50 5.61
CA ASP A 210 12.99 -10.19 6.22
C ASP A 210 12.05 -9.10 5.72
N ILE A 211 11.72 -9.09 4.43
CA ILE A 211 10.83 -8.10 3.80
C ILE A 211 9.67 -8.83 3.15
N LEU A 212 8.47 -8.50 3.57
CA LEU A 212 7.23 -9.06 3.07
C LEU A 212 6.44 -7.95 2.37
N PHE A 213 6.22 -8.10 1.08
CA PHE A 213 5.36 -7.24 0.29
C PHE A 213 4.21 -8.07 -0.30
N ALA A 214 3.00 -7.73 0.09
CA ALA A 214 1.78 -8.41 -0.34
C ALA A 214 0.73 -7.40 -0.79
N ILE A 215 0.03 -7.68 -1.89
CA ILE A 215 -1.03 -6.83 -2.44
C ILE A 215 -2.35 -7.59 -2.36
N ASN A 216 -3.30 -7.03 -1.63
CA ASN A 216 -4.68 -7.49 -1.54
C ASN A 216 -5.55 -6.68 -2.52
N GLU A 217 -6.26 -7.36 -3.41
CA GLU A 217 -6.99 -6.75 -4.51
C GLU A 217 -8.49 -6.59 -4.25
N PHE A 218 -8.98 -6.93 -3.06
CA PHE A 218 -10.40 -6.79 -2.71
C PHE A 218 -10.96 -5.37 -2.96
N PRO A 219 -10.28 -4.28 -2.57
CA PRO A 219 -10.83 -2.95 -2.78
C PRO A 219 -10.99 -2.63 -4.26
N ASP A 220 -9.98 -2.93 -5.09
CA ASP A 220 -10.00 -2.65 -6.52
C ASP A 220 -11.04 -3.51 -7.26
N HIS A 221 -11.07 -4.81 -7.01
CA HIS A 221 -12.08 -5.71 -7.59
C HIS A 221 -13.51 -5.26 -7.25
N ASN A 222 -13.75 -4.86 -6.00
CA ASN A 222 -15.06 -4.36 -5.59
C ASN A 222 -15.34 -2.97 -6.18
N GLY A 223 -14.33 -2.11 -6.31
CA GLY A 223 -14.43 -0.81 -6.97
C GLY A 223 -14.87 -0.94 -8.43
N HIS A 224 -14.23 -1.80 -9.20
CA HIS A 224 -14.60 -2.09 -10.59
C HIS A 224 -15.98 -2.73 -10.72
N SER A 225 -16.32 -3.64 -9.81
CA SER A 225 -17.59 -4.36 -9.87
C SER A 225 -18.79 -3.52 -9.44
N PHE A 226 -18.63 -2.67 -8.42
CA PHE A 226 -19.76 -2.01 -7.76
C PHE A 226 -19.65 -0.49 -7.72
N GLY A 227 -18.45 0.06 -7.78
CA GLY A 227 -18.13 1.47 -7.70
C GLY A 227 -17.15 1.77 -6.57
N PHE A 228 -16.15 2.61 -6.87
CA PHE A 228 -15.22 3.14 -5.88
C PHE A 228 -15.92 4.23 -5.07
N GLY A 229 -15.90 4.12 -3.76
CA GLY A 229 -16.38 5.15 -2.87
C GLY A 229 -17.09 4.61 -1.64
N GLN A 230 -17.14 5.47 -0.66
CA GLN A 230 -17.74 5.14 0.63
C GLN A 230 -19.26 4.94 0.57
N GLU A 231 -19.92 5.29 -0.52
CA GLU A 231 -21.36 5.13 -0.72
C GLU A 231 -21.75 3.69 -1.03
N ASP A 232 -20.82 2.88 -1.53
CA ASP A 232 -21.07 1.47 -1.84
C ASP A 232 -20.51 0.58 -0.71
N TYR A 233 -21.43 -0.07 0.00
CA TYR A 233 -21.06 -0.95 1.13
C TYR A 233 -20.18 -2.15 0.70
N ARG A 234 -20.26 -2.58 -0.55
CA ARG A 234 -19.47 -3.70 -1.09
C ARG A 234 -18.01 -3.27 -1.29
N TYR A 235 -17.79 -2.03 -1.76
CA TYR A 235 -16.45 -1.46 -1.82
C TYR A 235 -15.85 -1.30 -0.41
N VAL A 236 -16.63 -0.73 0.52
CA VAL A 236 -16.21 -0.59 1.92
C VAL A 236 -15.91 -1.95 2.55
N ALA A 237 -16.70 -2.99 2.24
CA ALA A 237 -16.44 -4.34 2.70
C ALA A 237 -15.11 -4.91 2.15
N GLY A 238 -14.78 -4.63 0.89
CA GLY A 238 -13.48 -4.99 0.29
C GLY A 238 -12.32 -4.36 1.05
N VAL A 239 -12.37 -3.04 1.28
CA VAL A 239 -11.35 -2.32 2.06
C VAL A 239 -11.25 -2.87 3.50
N THR A 240 -12.38 -3.12 4.14
CA THR A 240 -12.43 -3.64 5.51
C THR A 240 -11.83 -5.04 5.63
N ASN A 241 -12.13 -5.91 4.68
CA ASN A 241 -11.59 -7.27 4.67
C ASN A 241 -10.07 -7.26 4.42
N ALA A 242 -9.59 -6.45 3.48
CA ALA A 242 -8.17 -6.30 3.22
C ALA A 242 -7.41 -5.76 4.45
N ASP A 243 -7.97 -4.76 5.13
CA ASP A 243 -7.41 -4.21 6.37
C ASP A 243 -7.36 -5.24 7.50
N ARG A 244 -8.42 -6.08 7.63
CA ARG A 244 -8.45 -7.19 8.60
C ARG A 244 -7.37 -8.22 8.33
N TYR A 245 -7.14 -8.61 7.07
CA TYR A 245 -6.05 -9.51 6.71
C TYR A 245 -4.68 -8.94 7.10
N ALA A 246 -4.45 -7.65 6.88
CA ALA A 246 -3.22 -6.99 7.35
C ALA A 246 -3.10 -7.04 8.89
N TYR A 247 -4.19 -6.80 9.62
CA TYR A 247 -4.20 -6.89 11.08
C TYR A 247 -3.85 -8.30 11.59
N GLU A 248 -4.44 -9.32 10.97
CA GLU A 248 -4.19 -10.72 11.33
C GLU A 248 -2.69 -11.08 11.18
N LEU A 249 -2.02 -10.60 10.12
CA LEU A 249 -0.58 -10.79 9.95
C LEU A 249 0.23 -10.06 11.02
N ILE A 250 -0.09 -8.81 11.33
CA ILE A 250 0.58 -8.05 12.40
C ILE A 250 0.42 -8.74 13.74
N ALA A 251 -0.81 -9.15 14.08
CA ALA A 251 -1.09 -9.86 15.33
C ALA A 251 -0.34 -11.19 15.39
N TYR A 252 -0.28 -11.94 14.30
CA TYR A 252 0.49 -13.18 14.21
C TYR A 252 1.99 -12.92 14.46
N ILE A 253 2.57 -11.92 13.79
CA ILE A 253 3.98 -11.55 13.97
C ILE A 253 4.28 -11.24 15.44
N GLU A 254 3.44 -10.43 16.10
CA GLU A 254 3.68 -9.97 17.48
C GLU A 254 3.47 -11.04 18.54
N LEU A 255 2.73 -12.10 18.22
CA LEU A 255 2.52 -13.24 19.10
C LEU A 255 3.65 -14.29 19.05
N ARG A 256 4.56 -14.21 18.08
CA ARG A 256 5.67 -15.17 17.95
C ARG A 256 6.77 -14.91 18.97
N PRO A 257 7.43 -15.94 19.50
CA PRO A 257 8.58 -15.79 20.38
C PRO A 257 9.72 -14.98 19.77
N GLU A 258 9.95 -15.08 18.46
CA GLU A 258 10.99 -14.41 17.70
C GLU A 258 10.81 -12.88 17.67
N PHE A 259 9.58 -12.38 17.86
CA PHE A 259 9.26 -10.95 17.84
C PHE A 259 10.14 -10.13 18.80
N ALA A 260 10.51 -10.70 19.93
CA ALA A 260 11.37 -10.03 20.90
C ALA A 260 12.78 -9.71 20.34
N GLN A 261 13.24 -10.45 19.34
CA GLN A 261 14.54 -10.31 18.67
C GLN A 261 14.44 -9.53 17.34
N GLU A 262 13.25 -9.15 16.93
CA GLU A 262 12.97 -8.52 15.66
C GLU A 262 12.59 -7.05 15.86
N ASP A 263 12.91 -6.22 14.86
CA ASP A 263 12.56 -4.81 14.78
C ASP A 263 11.72 -4.60 13.52
N TRP A 264 10.40 -4.56 13.71
CA TRP A 264 9.43 -4.52 12.60
C TRP A 264 9.03 -3.11 12.22
N LEU A 265 9.09 -2.82 10.92
CA LEU A 265 8.36 -1.74 10.28
C LEU A 265 7.10 -2.33 9.62
N TYR A 266 5.94 -1.88 10.06
CA TYR A 266 4.65 -2.19 9.42
C TYR A 266 4.18 -1.00 8.61
N ILE A 267 3.76 -1.25 7.36
CA ILE A 267 3.16 -0.26 6.48
C ILE A 267 1.93 -0.88 5.82
N VAL A 268 0.79 -0.20 5.94
CA VAL A 268 -0.41 -0.46 5.14
C VAL A 268 -0.66 0.77 4.28
N THR A 269 -0.77 0.58 2.96
CA THR A 269 -0.87 1.68 2.00
C THR A 269 -1.66 1.27 0.77
N SER A 270 -1.98 2.24 -0.10
CA SER A 270 -2.62 1.99 -1.39
C SER A 270 -1.85 2.68 -2.52
N ASP A 271 -1.94 2.11 -3.68
CA ASP A 271 -1.28 2.57 -4.91
C ASP A 271 -2.09 3.62 -5.68
N HIS A 272 -3.41 3.59 -5.60
CA HIS A 272 -4.36 4.57 -6.14
C HIS A 272 -5.72 4.46 -5.46
N GLY A 273 -6.60 5.39 -5.75
CA GLY A 273 -8.03 5.30 -5.45
C GLY A 273 -8.84 5.01 -6.72
N GLY A 274 -10.05 5.58 -6.80
CA GLY A 274 -10.90 5.44 -7.97
C GLY A 274 -12.20 6.22 -7.85
N HIS A 275 -12.93 6.35 -8.96
CA HIS A 275 -14.25 6.96 -8.97
C HIS A 275 -15.18 6.30 -9.99
N GLY A 276 -16.48 6.27 -9.71
CA GLY A 276 -17.38 5.43 -10.48
C GLY A 276 -16.89 3.98 -10.40
N ARG A 277 -16.65 3.34 -11.54
CA ARG A 277 -16.09 1.97 -11.62
C ARG A 277 -14.73 1.92 -12.31
N ARG A 278 -13.94 2.98 -12.19
CA ARG A 278 -12.64 3.11 -12.86
C ARG A 278 -11.69 3.99 -12.05
N HIS A 279 -10.44 3.95 -12.45
CA HIS A 279 -9.34 4.78 -11.97
C HIS A 279 -8.43 5.17 -13.16
N GLY A 280 -7.26 5.70 -12.93
CA GLY A 280 -6.27 6.03 -13.96
C GLY A 280 -6.20 7.51 -14.29
N THR A 281 -7.01 8.34 -13.66
CA THR A 281 -7.10 9.78 -13.97
C THR A 281 -6.39 10.65 -12.94
N GLN A 282 -6.39 11.97 -13.17
CA GLN A 282 -5.89 12.95 -12.21
C GLN A 282 -7.01 13.50 -11.28
N ASP A 283 -8.17 12.86 -11.24
CA ASP A 283 -9.21 13.16 -10.26
C ASP A 283 -8.68 12.90 -8.85
N GLU A 284 -9.00 13.76 -7.89
CA GLU A 284 -8.46 13.63 -6.53
C GLU A 284 -8.92 12.35 -5.83
N ARG A 285 -10.04 11.76 -6.24
CA ARG A 285 -10.52 10.47 -5.72
C ARG A 285 -9.67 9.29 -6.20
N ASP A 286 -8.99 9.43 -7.36
CA ASP A 286 -8.02 8.44 -7.85
C ASP A 286 -6.64 8.67 -7.22
N ARG A 287 -6.31 9.96 -6.94
CA ARG A 287 -4.99 10.36 -6.47
C ARG A 287 -4.78 10.17 -4.97
N MET A 288 -5.80 10.56 -4.14
CA MET A 288 -5.62 10.58 -2.71
C MET A 288 -5.72 9.18 -2.11
N THR A 289 -4.61 8.76 -1.53
CA THR A 289 -4.40 7.50 -0.83
C THR A 289 -3.96 7.75 0.61
N PHE A 290 -3.38 6.76 1.25
CA PHE A 290 -2.93 6.87 2.64
C PHE A 290 -1.66 6.06 2.88
N ILE A 291 -0.96 6.38 3.96
CA ILE A 291 0.09 5.57 4.57
C ILE A 291 -0.26 5.40 6.05
N ALA A 292 -0.51 4.18 6.49
CA ALA A 292 -0.61 3.82 7.89
C ALA A 292 0.66 3.05 8.28
N ALA A 293 1.34 3.48 9.33
CA ALA A 293 2.58 2.83 9.76
C ALA A 293 2.79 2.91 11.27
N ASN A 294 3.53 1.95 11.82
CA ASN A 294 3.93 1.99 13.24
C ASN A 294 5.08 2.96 13.54
N ARG A 295 5.50 3.74 12.55
CA ARG A 295 6.50 4.81 12.63
C ARG A 295 6.06 6.01 11.80
N PRO A 296 6.45 7.24 12.17
CA PRO A 296 6.11 8.42 11.39
C PRO A 296 6.72 8.36 9.99
N VAL A 297 6.03 8.94 9.02
CA VAL A 297 6.58 9.17 7.67
C VAL A 297 7.69 10.23 7.81
N LEU A 298 8.82 9.96 7.17
CA LEU A 298 9.98 10.84 7.25
C LEU A 298 9.76 12.08 6.37
N THR A 299 10.03 13.21 6.93
CA THR A 299 10.14 14.50 6.22
C THR A 299 11.57 14.71 5.71
#